data_6df694619ad5170b8189284923912e08
#
_entry.id   6df694619ad5170b8189284923912e08
#
_cell.length_a   1.000
_cell.length_b   1.000
_cell.length_c   1.000
_cell.angle_alpha   90.00
_cell.angle_beta   90.00
_cell.angle_gamma   90.00
#
_symmetry.space_group_name_H-M   'P 1'
#
loop_
_entity.id
_entity.type
_entity.pdbx_description
1 polymer ?
#
loop_
_entity_poly.entity_id
_entity_poly.type
_entity_poly.pdbx_seq_one_letter_code
_entity_poly.pdbx_strand_id
1 'polypeptide(L)'
;YLEGTLFAAHFNPDGDRAYYKRSRDNYVKRIESDPKLFKNVSIAIFDADQNILTVDNDSVDAVLTFRNVHSWLRSNSESNAFALFFKALKPGGILGIVQHRAKPGTTIKAMKNSGYVTEEYVIELAKNAGFVFEASSEINSNEKDTSDHPKGVWTLPPSLSLGDSDKEFYLSIGESDRMTLRFRKPSV
;
A
#
# COMPACT_ATOMS: atom_id res chain seq x y z
N TYR A 1 -24.36 9.54 -2.89
CA TYR A 1 -22.92 9.32 -3.01
C TYR A 1 -22.46 7.87 -3.09
N LEU A 2 -23.21 6.80 -3.12
CA LEU A 2 -22.61 5.47 -3.04
C LEU A 2 -23.44 4.43 -3.76
N GLU A 3 -23.38 4.49 -5.09
CA GLU A 3 -23.87 3.39 -5.94
C GLU A 3 -22.77 2.33 -6.20
N GLY A 4 -21.52 2.60 -5.79
CA GLY A 4 -20.39 1.70 -5.97
C GLY A 4 -20.18 0.72 -4.82
N THR A 5 -19.47 -0.38 -5.08
CA THR A 5 -19.01 -1.34 -4.08
C THR A 5 -17.55 -1.09 -3.75
N LEU A 6 -17.22 -1.05 -2.44
CA LEU A 6 -15.86 -1.03 -1.94
C LEU A 6 -15.44 -2.45 -1.56
N PHE A 7 -14.44 -2.98 -2.23
CA PHE A 7 -13.77 -4.20 -1.79
C PHE A 7 -12.63 -3.83 -0.83
N ALA A 8 -12.82 -4.13 0.45
CA ALA A 8 -11.78 -3.98 1.45
C ALA A 8 -10.87 -5.21 1.42
N ALA A 9 -9.73 -5.09 0.74
CA ALA A 9 -8.74 -6.15 0.63
C ALA A 9 -8.02 -6.35 1.98
N HIS A 10 -8.19 -7.51 2.59
CA HIS A 10 -7.67 -7.83 3.92
C HIS A 10 -6.85 -9.13 3.89
N PHE A 11 -6.12 -9.39 4.97
CA PHE A 11 -5.27 -10.57 5.11
C PHE A 11 -6.04 -11.89 4.93
N ASN A 12 -5.33 -12.89 4.41
CA ASN A 12 -5.83 -14.25 4.35
C ASN A 12 -6.03 -14.80 5.78
N PRO A 13 -7.26 -15.24 6.16
CA PRO A 13 -7.53 -15.76 7.50
C PRO A 13 -6.85 -17.10 7.77
N ASP A 14 -6.55 -17.87 6.71
CA ASP A 14 -5.93 -19.19 6.79
C ASP A 14 -4.39 -19.12 6.81
N GLY A 15 -3.83 -17.91 6.81
CA GLY A 15 -2.40 -17.70 6.93
C GLY A 15 -1.88 -17.97 8.35
N ASP A 16 -0.62 -18.41 8.46
CA ASP A 16 0.03 -18.85 9.72
C ASP A 16 0.20 -17.73 10.78
N ARG A 17 -0.07 -16.48 10.44
CA ARG A 17 0.18 -15.34 11.33
C ARG A 17 -1.08 -15.00 12.15
N ALA A 18 -1.05 -15.31 13.45
CA ALA A 18 -2.12 -14.98 14.41
C ALA A 18 -2.54 -13.49 14.35
N TYR A 19 -1.60 -12.59 14.04
CA TYR A 19 -1.90 -11.17 13.83
C TYR A 19 -2.86 -10.94 12.65
N TYR A 20 -2.69 -11.64 11.53
CA TYR A 20 -3.51 -11.46 10.34
C TYR A 20 -4.95 -11.86 10.59
N LYS A 21 -5.14 -13.01 11.24
CA LYS A 21 -6.47 -13.48 11.65
C LYS A 21 -7.14 -12.49 12.59
N ARG A 22 -6.46 -12.09 13.68
CA ARG A 22 -7.01 -11.13 14.64
C ARG A 22 -7.36 -9.78 14.00
N SER A 23 -6.48 -9.25 13.14
CA SER A 23 -6.71 -7.98 12.43
C SER A 23 -7.94 -8.06 11.54
N ARG A 24 -8.09 -9.16 10.80
CA ARG A 24 -9.26 -9.40 9.96
C ARG A 24 -10.53 -9.54 10.78
N ASP A 25 -10.52 -10.33 11.86
CA ASP A 25 -11.68 -10.53 12.72
C ASP A 25 -12.17 -9.20 13.34
N ASN A 26 -11.24 -8.34 13.75
CA ASN A 26 -11.57 -7.01 14.25
C ASN A 26 -12.20 -6.13 13.17
N TYR A 27 -11.71 -6.21 11.93
CA TYR A 27 -12.25 -5.47 10.80
C TYR A 27 -13.67 -5.96 10.44
N VAL A 28 -13.90 -7.28 10.39
CA VAL A 28 -15.22 -7.88 10.20
C VAL A 28 -16.21 -7.36 11.26
N LYS A 29 -15.85 -7.47 12.54
CA LYS A 29 -16.68 -6.95 13.65
C LYS A 29 -17.00 -5.45 13.48
N ARG A 30 -16.04 -4.65 12.98
CA ARG A 30 -16.29 -3.23 12.73
C ARG A 30 -17.33 -3.01 11.63
N ILE A 31 -17.25 -3.76 10.53
CA ILE A 31 -18.23 -3.67 9.43
C ILE A 31 -19.62 -4.12 9.93
N GLU A 32 -19.69 -5.22 10.66
CA GLU A 32 -20.93 -5.76 11.20
C GLU A 32 -21.59 -4.86 12.26
N SER A 33 -20.79 -4.02 12.95
CA SER A 33 -21.29 -3.12 13.98
C SER A 33 -22.17 -1.98 13.46
N ASP A 34 -22.08 -1.64 12.17
CA ASP A 34 -22.92 -0.62 11.53
C ASP A 34 -23.27 -0.99 10.07
N PRO A 35 -24.22 -1.92 9.88
CA PRO A 35 -24.60 -2.41 8.55
C PRO A 35 -25.16 -1.33 7.63
N LYS A 36 -25.63 -0.22 8.16
CA LYS A 36 -26.12 0.90 7.34
C LYS A 36 -24.96 1.69 6.75
N LEU A 37 -23.94 1.96 7.56
CA LEU A 37 -22.75 2.69 7.12
C LEU A 37 -21.95 1.85 6.12
N PHE A 38 -21.78 0.56 6.38
CA PHE A 38 -20.94 -0.34 5.59
C PHE A 38 -21.69 -1.18 4.55
N LYS A 39 -22.95 -0.81 4.20
CA LYS A 39 -23.81 -1.58 3.29
C LYS A 39 -23.19 -1.92 1.92
N ASN A 40 -22.26 -1.08 1.44
CA ASN A 40 -21.58 -1.24 0.16
C ASN A 40 -20.13 -1.74 0.30
N VAL A 41 -19.75 -2.24 1.49
CA VAL A 41 -18.41 -2.78 1.72
C VAL A 41 -18.45 -4.29 1.68
N SER A 42 -17.62 -4.88 0.81
CA SER A 42 -17.35 -6.31 0.74
C SER A 42 -15.91 -6.58 1.15
N ILE A 43 -15.67 -7.66 1.90
CA ILE A 43 -14.31 -8.03 2.29
C ILE A 43 -13.75 -8.97 1.23
N ALA A 44 -12.60 -8.61 0.66
CA ALA A 44 -11.81 -9.46 -0.20
C ALA A 44 -10.58 -9.98 0.54
N ILE A 45 -10.08 -11.15 0.17
CA ILE A 45 -8.78 -11.66 0.62
C ILE A 45 -7.72 -11.17 -0.35
N PHE A 46 -6.63 -10.60 0.18
CA PHE A 46 -5.44 -10.27 -0.57
C PHE A 46 -4.21 -10.87 0.11
N ASP A 47 -3.50 -11.70 -0.61
CA ASP A 47 -2.27 -12.34 -0.17
C ASP A 47 -1.29 -12.40 -1.36
N ALA A 48 -0.35 -11.47 -1.41
CA ALA A 48 0.62 -11.40 -2.49
C ALA A 48 1.63 -12.55 -2.44
N ASP A 49 1.95 -13.07 -1.25
CA ASP A 49 2.88 -14.19 -1.08
C ASP A 49 2.29 -15.49 -1.66
N GLN A 50 0.98 -15.68 -1.53
CA GLN A 50 0.24 -16.83 -2.07
C GLN A 50 -0.40 -16.56 -3.45
N ASN A 51 -0.21 -15.36 -4.01
CA ASN A 51 -0.80 -14.92 -5.27
C ASN A 51 -2.35 -15.01 -5.28
N ILE A 52 -2.97 -14.57 -4.18
CA ILE A 52 -4.43 -14.61 -3.97
C ILE A 52 -5.01 -13.19 -3.95
N LEU A 53 -6.07 -12.98 -4.74
CA LEU A 53 -7.00 -11.86 -4.61
C LEU A 53 -8.41 -12.37 -4.96
N THR A 54 -9.33 -12.32 -4.00
CA THR A 54 -10.70 -12.82 -4.18
C THR A 54 -11.65 -11.74 -4.74
N VAL A 55 -11.17 -11.04 -5.73
CA VAL A 55 -11.92 -10.09 -6.56
C VAL A 55 -11.84 -10.59 -8.00
N ASP A 56 -12.94 -10.59 -8.72
CA ASP A 56 -12.99 -11.08 -10.10
C ASP A 56 -12.08 -10.25 -11.01
N ASN A 57 -11.56 -10.90 -12.05
CA ASN A 57 -10.78 -10.20 -13.07
C ASN A 57 -11.65 -9.16 -13.78
N ASP A 58 -11.03 -8.05 -14.19
CA ASP A 58 -11.67 -6.98 -14.96
C ASP A 58 -12.99 -6.47 -14.34
N SER A 59 -13.07 -6.44 -13.00
CA SER A 59 -14.30 -6.13 -12.27
C SER A 59 -14.30 -4.78 -11.54
N VAL A 60 -13.14 -4.23 -11.22
CA VAL A 60 -13.05 -2.97 -10.45
C VAL A 60 -12.55 -1.82 -11.30
N ASP A 61 -13.05 -0.63 -11.00
CA ASP A 61 -12.69 0.60 -11.72
C ASP A 61 -11.41 1.24 -11.17
N ALA A 62 -11.11 0.99 -9.90
CA ALA A 62 -9.91 1.50 -9.24
C ALA A 62 -9.38 0.53 -8.19
N VAL A 63 -8.04 0.48 -8.06
CA VAL A 63 -7.32 -0.13 -6.94
C VAL A 63 -6.50 0.96 -6.26
N LEU A 64 -6.61 1.07 -4.94
CA LEU A 64 -5.84 2.01 -4.13
C LEU A 64 -5.02 1.24 -3.10
N THR A 65 -3.74 1.60 -2.97
CA THR A 65 -2.87 1.04 -1.93
C THR A 65 -2.07 2.11 -1.23
N PHE A 66 -1.99 1.99 0.10
CA PHE A 66 -1.37 2.99 0.96
C PHE A 66 -0.31 2.35 1.85
N ARG A 67 0.96 2.66 1.61
CA ARG A 67 2.11 2.25 2.44
C ARG A 67 2.29 0.73 2.56
N ASN A 68 2.00 -0.03 1.50
CA ASN A 68 2.12 -1.49 1.49
C ASN A 68 3.29 -1.99 0.63
N VAL A 69 3.74 -1.22 -0.38
CA VAL A 69 4.75 -1.67 -1.35
C VAL A 69 6.01 -2.18 -0.67
N HIS A 70 6.49 -1.46 0.38
CA HIS A 70 7.68 -1.89 1.13
C HIS A 70 7.50 -3.23 1.86
N SER A 71 6.28 -3.59 2.24
CA SER A 71 6.00 -4.88 2.89
C SER A 71 6.10 -6.03 1.90
N TRP A 72 5.53 -5.87 0.71
CA TRP A 72 5.64 -6.84 -0.38
C TRP A 72 7.08 -6.95 -0.89
N LEU A 73 7.80 -5.82 -1.02
CA LEU A 73 9.21 -5.82 -1.37
C LEU A 73 10.05 -6.63 -0.37
N ARG A 74 9.73 -6.55 0.93
CA ARG A 74 10.41 -7.31 1.98
C ARG A 74 10.18 -8.81 1.85
N SER A 75 8.98 -9.25 1.45
CA SER A 75 8.65 -10.66 1.23
C SER A 75 8.94 -11.15 -0.20
N ASN A 76 9.45 -10.29 -1.10
CA ASN A 76 9.67 -10.58 -2.52
C ASN A 76 8.38 -10.95 -3.28
N SER A 77 7.26 -10.37 -2.89
CA SER A 77 5.95 -10.62 -3.49
C SER A 77 5.34 -9.39 -4.18
N GLU A 78 6.12 -8.32 -4.33
CA GLU A 78 5.67 -7.07 -4.95
C GLU A 78 5.20 -7.27 -6.39
N SER A 79 5.90 -8.08 -7.18
CA SER A 79 5.49 -8.39 -8.56
C SER A 79 4.14 -9.11 -8.62
N ASN A 80 3.89 -10.04 -7.69
CA ASN A 80 2.60 -10.71 -7.57
C ASN A 80 1.49 -9.71 -7.22
N ALA A 81 1.74 -8.81 -6.25
CA ALA A 81 0.78 -7.80 -5.86
C ALA A 81 0.32 -6.95 -7.06
N PHE A 82 1.28 -6.44 -7.84
CA PHE A 82 0.96 -5.61 -9.00
C PHE A 82 0.28 -6.39 -10.12
N ALA A 83 0.65 -7.65 -10.34
CA ALA A 83 -0.03 -8.53 -11.30
C ALA A 83 -1.48 -8.81 -10.89
N LEU A 84 -1.76 -9.01 -9.59
CA LEU A 84 -3.11 -9.17 -9.06
C LEU A 84 -3.95 -7.90 -9.26
N PHE A 85 -3.39 -6.72 -8.98
CA PHE A 85 -4.07 -5.45 -9.21
C PHE A 85 -4.40 -5.25 -10.69
N PHE A 86 -3.46 -5.59 -11.58
CA PHE A 86 -3.68 -5.51 -13.03
C PHE A 86 -4.81 -6.42 -13.48
N LYS A 87 -4.88 -7.65 -12.95
CA LYS A 87 -5.97 -8.59 -13.28
C LYS A 87 -7.32 -8.10 -12.81
N ALA A 88 -7.42 -7.57 -11.58
CA ALA A 88 -8.68 -7.12 -11.00
C ALA A 88 -9.26 -5.88 -11.69
N LEU A 89 -8.40 -4.98 -12.15
CA LEU A 89 -8.82 -3.73 -12.81
C LEU A 89 -9.43 -3.99 -14.18
N LYS A 90 -10.53 -3.32 -14.47
CA LYS A 90 -11.08 -3.20 -15.83
C LYS A 90 -10.07 -2.56 -16.77
N PRO A 91 -10.11 -2.84 -18.09
CA PRO A 91 -9.45 -2.00 -19.09
C PRO A 91 -9.81 -0.53 -18.87
N GLY A 92 -8.82 0.36 -18.86
CA GLY A 92 -8.99 1.78 -18.52
C GLY A 92 -9.05 2.09 -17.02
N GLY A 93 -9.03 1.09 -16.14
CA GLY A 93 -9.07 1.26 -14.70
C GLY A 93 -7.79 1.88 -14.12
N ILE A 94 -7.88 2.42 -12.91
CA ILE A 94 -6.83 3.23 -12.27
C ILE A 94 -6.20 2.47 -11.10
N LEU A 95 -4.85 2.46 -11.04
CA LEU A 95 -4.09 2.10 -9.86
C LEU A 95 -3.53 3.36 -9.19
N GLY A 96 -3.94 3.63 -7.95
CA GLY A 96 -3.40 4.70 -7.11
C GLY A 96 -2.49 4.15 -6.02
N ILE A 97 -1.30 4.72 -5.89
CA ILE A 97 -0.29 4.27 -4.93
C ILE A 97 0.18 5.46 -4.08
N VAL A 98 0.14 5.28 -2.75
CA VAL A 98 0.85 6.14 -1.80
C VAL A 98 1.88 5.29 -1.08
N GLN A 99 3.16 5.68 -1.13
CA GLN A 99 4.26 4.93 -0.52
C GLN A 99 5.33 5.87 0.04
N HIS A 100 5.97 5.47 1.14
CA HIS A 100 7.13 6.15 1.72
C HIS A 100 8.25 6.28 0.68
N ARG A 101 8.70 7.50 0.39
CA ARG A 101 9.59 7.81 -0.72
C ARG A 101 11.06 7.80 -0.27
N ALA A 102 11.85 6.94 -0.86
CA ALA A 102 13.31 6.93 -0.72
C ALA A 102 13.97 7.94 -1.66
N LYS A 103 15.19 8.34 -1.32
CA LYS A 103 16.05 9.12 -2.24
C LYS A 103 16.38 8.31 -3.48
N PRO A 104 16.49 8.94 -4.66
CA PRO A 104 16.96 8.29 -5.88
C PRO A 104 18.26 7.53 -5.65
N GLY A 105 18.43 6.36 -6.30
CA GLY A 105 19.60 5.52 -6.16
C GLY A 105 19.68 4.65 -4.89
N THR A 106 18.68 4.70 -4.02
CA THR A 106 18.60 3.82 -2.84
C THR A 106 18.53 2.36 -3.29
N THR A 107 19.44 1.52 -2.76
CA THR A 107 19.49 0.10 -3.13
C THR A 107 18.29 -0.69 -2.62
N ILE A 108 17.95 -1.80 -3.30
CA ILE A 108 16.85 -2.71 -2.88
C ILE A 108 17.04 -3.17 -1.42
N LYS A 109 18.28 -3.49 -1.02
CA LYS A 109 18.58 -3.87 0.37
C LYS A 109 18.25 -2.76 1.36
N ALA A 110 18.60 -1.53 1.04
CA ALA A 110 18.29 -0.37 1.87
C ALA A 110 16.78 -0.09 1.93
N MET A 111 16.08 -0.18 0.80
CA MET A 111 14.61 -0.06 0.74
C MET A 111 13.90 -1.09 1.62
N LYS A 112 14.32 -2.37 1.55
CA LYS A 112 13.79 -3.44 2.42
C LYS A 112 13.99 -3.18 3.90
N ASN A 113 15.12 -2.60 4.27
CA ASN A 113 15.45 -2.35 5.67
C ASN A 113 14.75 -1.10 6.23
N SER A 114 14.65 -0.05 5.43
CA SER A 114 14.14 1.25 5.88
C SER A 114 12.62 1.43 5.72
N GLY A 115 11.98 0.67 4.82
CA GLY A 115 10.57 0.84 4.46
C GLY A 115 10.31 1.99 3.47
N TYR A 116 11.33 2.77 3.13
CA TYR A 116 11.27 3.75 2.05
C TYR A 116 11.56 3.07 0.71
N VAL A 117 10.81 3.41 -0.33
CA VAL A 117 10.95 2.84 -1.68
C VAL A 117 11.14 3.98 -2.67
N THR A 118 12.03 3.82 -3.65
CA THR A 118 12.22 4.86 -4.66
C THR A 118 11.04 4.94 -5.62
N GLU A 119 10.76 6.13 -6.11
CA GLU A 119 9.67 6.37 -7.07
C GLU A 119 9.91 5.61 -8.37
N GLU A 120 11.15 5.61 -8.87
CA GLU A 120 11.57 4.90 -10.06
C GLU A 120 11.29 3.40 -9.95
N TYR A 121 11.57 2.80 -8.78
CA TYR A 121 11.31 1.38 -8.56
C TYR A 121 9.81 1.05 -8.64
N VAL A 122 8.95 1.88 -8.02
CA VAL A 122 7.50 1.68 -8.07
C VAL A 122 6.96 1.84 -9.48
N ILE A 123 7.45 2.84 -10.22
CA ILE A 123 7.06 3.08 -11.62
C ILE A 123 7.47 1.90 -12.50
N GLU A 124 8.69 1.39 -12.35
CA GLU A 124 9.16 0.24 -13.12
C GLU A 124 8.36 -1.03 -12.78
N LEU A 125 8.09 -1.27 -11.50
CA LEU A 125 7.29 -2.39 -11.04
C LEU A 125 5.88 -2.37 -11.65
N ALA A 126 5.23 -1.20 -11.67
CA ALA A 126 3.92 -1.03 -12.29
C ALA A 126 3.97 -1.26 -13.80
N LYS A 127 4.97 -0.71 -14.50
CA LYS A 127 5.17 -0.92 -15.95
C LYS A 127 5.37 -2.39 -16.29
N ASN A 128 6.16 -3.11 -15.50
CA ASN A 128 6.39 -4.54 -15.69
C ASN A 128 5.12 -5.38 -15.52
N ALA A 129 4.15 -4.92 -14.72
CA ALA A 129 2.83 -5.53 -14.62
C ALA A 129 1.86 -5.15 -15.74
N GLY A 130 2.25 -4.22 -16.64
CA GLY A 130 1.45 -3.77 -17.79
C GLY A 130 0.78 -2.41 -17.64
N PHE A 131 0.97 -1.72 -16.52
CA PHE A 131 0.41 -0.38 -16.31
C PHE A 131 1.15 0.72 -17.08
N VAL A 132 0.41 1.77 -17.41
CA VAL A 132 0.96 3.02 -17.94
C VAL A 132 0.97 4.06 -16.82
N PHE A 133 2.13 4.68 -16.57
CA PHE A 133 2.24 5.79 -15.62
C PHE A 133 1.54 7.03 -16.19
N GLU A 134 0.70 7.68 -15.38
CA GLU A 134 -0.07 8.86 -15.81
C GLU A 134 0.34 10.14 -15.09
N ALA A 135 0.50 10.09 -13.77
CA ALA A 135 0.75 11.29 -12.98
C ALA A 135 1.37 10.97 -11.62
N SER A 136 2.07 11.95 -11.06
CA SER A 136 2.47 12.04 -9.67
C SER A 136 1.85 13.27 -9.00
N SER A 137 1.82 13.26 -7.67
CA SER A 137 1.37 14.39 -6.85
C SER A 137 2.20 14.49 -5.59
N GLU A 138 2.52 15.72 -5.20
CA GLU A 138 3.26 16.03 -3.98
C GLU A 138 2.33 16.29 -2.77
N ILE A 139 1.05 15.96 -2.86
CA ILE A 139 0.07 16.20 -1.79
C ILE A 139 0.44 15.51 -0.46
N ASN A 140 1.23 14.45 -0.51
CA ASN A 140 1.73 13.70 0.65
C ASN A 140 3.24 13.89 0.87
N SER A 141 3.86 14.89 0.25
CA SER A 141 5.27 15.18 0.46
C SER A 141 5.52 15.79 1.84
N ASN A 142 6.69 15.51 2.40
CA ASN A 142 7.18 16.11 3.63
C ASN A 142 8.68 16.39 3.52
N GLU A 143 9.04 17.63 3.23
CA GLU A 143 10.45 18.07 3.07
C GLU A 143 11.29 17.95 4.35
N LYS A 144 10.64 17.79 5.53
CA LYS A 144 11.35 17.59 6.80
C LYS A 144 11.85 16.16 6.96
N ASP A 145 11.26 15.20 6.22
CA ASP A 145 11.68 13.81 6.28
C ASP A 145 12.89 13.56 5.39
N THR A 146 14.04 13.33 6.00
CA THR A 146 15.31 13.07 5.31
C THR A 146 15.47 11.60 4.85
N SER A 147 14.53 10.72 5.19
CA SER A 147 14.46 9.29 4.85
C SER A 147 15.67 8.43 5.24
N ASP A 148 16.53 8.91 6.15
CA ASP A 148 17.77 8.27 6.63
C ASP A 148 17.76 8.00 8.14
N HIS A 149 16.59 7.85 8.72
CA HIS A 149 16.39 7.65 10.15
C HIS A 149 16.88 6.27 10.63
N PRO A 150 17.31 6.14 11.93
CA PRO A 150 17.96 4.94 12.46
C PRO A 150 17.15 3.64 12.33
N LYS A 151 15.80 3.72 12.38
CA LYS A 151 14.89 2.59 12.18
C LYS A 151 14.06 2.76 10.90
N GLY A 152 14.60 3.49 9.91
CA GLY A 152 13.85 3.82 8.70
C GLY A 152 12.56 4.57 9.02
N VAL A 153 11.54 4.36 8.24
CA VAL A 153 10.23 5.02 8.37
C VAL A 153 9.59 4.83 9.75
N TRP A 154 9.90 3.73 10.44
CA TRP A 154 9.33 3.44 11.77
C TRP A 154 9.92 4.31 12.89
N THR A 155 10.94 5.09 12.63
CA THR A 155 11.44 6.13 13.55
C THR A 155 10.43 7.26 13.72
N LEU A 156 9.69 7.57 12.65
CA LEU A 156 8.71 8.65 12.60
C LEU A 156 7.33 8.23 13.17
N PRO A 157 6.44 9.20 13.45
CA PRO A 157 5.04 8.92 13.78
C PRO A 157 4.33 8.09 12.68
N PRO A 158 3.37 7.26 13.06
CA PRO A 158 2.88 6.99 14.41
C PRO A 158 3.70 5.96 15.20
N SER A 159 4.73 5.34 14.57
CA SER A 159 5.45 4.20 15.16
C SER A 159 6.38 4.61 16.29
N LEU A 160 7.16 5.68 16.12
CA LEU A 160 8.14 6.20 17.10
C LEU A 160 8.98 5.06 17.71
N SER A 161 9.58 4.21 16.86
CA SER A 161 10.23 2.94 17.27
C SER A 161 11.50 3.11 18.11
N LEU A 162 11.94 4.33 18.35
CA LEU A 162 13.02 4.66 19.28
C LEU A 162 12.50 4.99 20.70
N GLY A 163 11.19 4.91 20.93
CA GLY A 163 10.58 5.25 22.21
C GLY A 163 10.73 6.72 22.53
N ASP A 164 11.32 7.02 23.70
CA ASP A 164 11.50 8.39 24.15
C ASP A 164 12.79 9.06 23.62
N SER A 165 13.66 8.31 22.91
CA SER A 165 14.89 8.85 22.34
C SER A 165 14.54 9.85 21.22
N ASP A 166 14.89 11.12 21.42
CA ASP A 166 14.66 12.22 20.47
C ASP A 166 13.21 12.34 20.01
N LYS A 167 12.26 11.92 20.83
CA LYS A 167 10.84 11.82 20.48
C LYS A 167 10.26 13.14 19.97
N GLU A 168 10.52 14.23 20.67
CA GLU A 168 10.04 15.57 20.27
C GLU A 168 10.59 15.98 18.91
N PHE A 169 11.84 15.64 18.62
CA PHE A 169 12.44 15.88 17.30
C PHE A 169 11.68 15.11 16.21
N TYR A 170 11.45 13.80 16.40
CA TYR A 170 10.72 13.00 15.40
C TYR A 170 9.25 13.39 15.29
N LEU A 171 8.61 13.81 16.36
CA LEU A 171 7.27 14.39 16.31
C LEU A 171 7.25 15.71 15.52
N SER A 172 8.30 16.53 15.60
CA SER A 172 8.40 17.80 14.85
C SER A 172 8.59 17.62 13.34
N ILE A 173 9.16 16.45 12.92
CA ILE A 173 9.22 16.06 11.51
C ILE A 173 7.82 15.69 11.02
N GLY A 174 7.05 14.96 11.83
CA GLY A 174 5.75 14.45 11.47
C GLY A 174 5.82 13.12 10.74
N GLU A 175 4.81 12.81 9.92
CA GLU A 175 4.80 11.60 9.13
C GLU A 175 5.83 11.65 7.98
N SER A 176 6.20 10.47 7.49
CA SER A 176 7.17 10.33 6.39
C SER A 176 6.78 11.07 5.11
N ASP A 177 7.79 11.45 4.34
CA ASP A 177 7.62 11.86 2.94
C ASP A 177 7.07 10.69 2.11
N ARG A 178 6.05 10.97 1.28
CA ARG A 178 5.36 9.94 0.50
C ARG A 178 5.10 10.40 -0.93
N MET A 179 5.52 9.56 -1.87
CA MET A 179 5.07 9.66 -3.25
C MET A 179 3.57 9.34 -3.35
N THR A 180 2.89 9.98 -4.26
CA THR A 180 1.51 9.67 -4.66
C THR A 180 1.51 9.51 -6.17
N LEU A 181 1.25 8.29 -6.65
CA LEU A 181 1.37 7.92 -8.07
C LEU A 181 0.06 7.40 -8.61
N ARG A 182 -0.23 7.72 -9.87
CA ARG A 182 -1.38 7.21 -10.60
C ARG A 182 -0.93 6.51 -11.87
N PHE A 183 -1.48 5.32 -12.06
CA PHE A 183 -1.26 4.48 -13.23
C PHE A 183 -2.60 4.08 -13.84
N ARG A 184 -2.58 3.70 -15.11
CA ARG A 184 -3.75 3.20 -15.83
C ARG A 184 -3.48 1.81 -16.43
N LYS A 185 -4.46 0.92 -16.31
CA LYS A 185 -4.50 -0.28 -17.14
C LYS A 185 -4.89 0.14 -18.56
N PRO A 186 -4.13 -0.21 -19.61
CA PRO A 186 -4.52 0.09 -20.98
C PRO A 186 -5.93 -0.40 -21.33
N SER A 187 -6.61 0.31 -22.21
CA SER A 187 -7.97 -0.07 -22.64
C SER A 187 -7.99 -1.22 -23.64
N VAL A 188 -6.86 -1.46 -24.32
CA VAL A 188 -6.58 -2.61 -25.20
C VAL A 188 -5.07 -2.76 -25.30
#